data_35f8ecb197e94d308b3254ae6e68dbc4
#
_entry.id   35f8ecb197e94d308b3254ae6e68dbc4
#
_cell.length_a   1.000
_cell.length_b   1.000
_cell.length_c   1.000
_cell.angle_alpha   90.00
_cell.angle_beta   90.00
_cell.angle_gamma   90.00
#
_symmetry.space_group_name_H-M   'P 1'
#
loop_
_entity.id
_entity.type
_entity.pdbx_description
1 polymer ?
#
loop_
_entity_poly.entity_id
_entity_poly.type
_entity_poly.pdbx_seq_one_letter_code
_entity_poly.pdbx_strand_id
1 'polypeptide(L)'
;MHIKRNIIFLIMCVSAFASCAQQKLEPVALVPEDMCSFCRMAISEKRYAAQLLDSEGEVFKFDDIGCMVNFMQRNNFDDKTTARFVMDFDERTWIKAEDAYYVASPEITTPMSGSVIAFTTEPKAQQAAARFHGRLQRFGEVFQ
;
A
#
# COMPACT_ATOMS: atom_id res chain seq x y z
N MET A 1 23.56 -61.17 14.91
CA MET A 1 24.36 -59.97 14.57
C MET A 1 23.69 -59.20 13.41
N HIS A 2 22.39 -58.82 13.54
CA HIS A 2 21.62 -58.11 12.50
C HIS A 2 20.73 -56.94 13.02
N ILE A 3 20.91 -56.52 14.26
CA ILE A 3 20.04 -55.50 14.87
C ILE A 3 20.59 -54.05 14.74
N LYS A 4 21.88 -53.89 14.39
CA LYS A 4 22.53 -52.56 14.35
C LYS A 4 22.38 -51.82 13.02
N ARG A 5 21.82 -52.41 11.96
CA ARG A 5 21.74 -51.81 10.61
C ARG A 5 20.46 -51.05 10.32
N ASN A 6 19.41 -51.28 11.12
CA ASN A 6 18.08 -50.66 10.89
C ASN A 6 17.85 -49.36 11.65
N ILE A 7 18.75 -48.94 12.55
CA ILE A 7 18.57 -47.72 13.34
C ILE A 7 19.10 -46.48 12.62
N ILE A 8 20.01 -46.66 11.66
CA ILE A 8 20.61 -45.50 10.92
C ILE A 8 19.68 -44.96 9.84
N PHE A 9 18.71 -45.75 9.35
CA PHE A 9 17.78 -45.33 8.29
C PHE A 9 16.58 -44.52 8.80
N LEU A 10 16.37 -44.41 10.12
CA LEU A 10 15.20 -43.75 10.70
C LEU A 10 15.44 -42.28 11.10
N ILE A 11 16.68 -41.76 10.99
CA ILE A 11 17.03 -40.40 11.43
C ILE A 11 17.11 -39.40 10.28
N MET A 12 16.92 -39.84 9.02
CA MET A 12 17.11 -38.97 7.85
C MET A 12 15.81 -38.44 7.23
N CYS A 13 14.69 -38.52 7.94
CA CYS A 13 13.36 -38.04 7.45
C CYS A 13 12.73 -36.89 8.24
N VAL A 14 13.51 -36.06 8.94
CA VAL A 14 12.93 -34.93 9.64
C VAL A 14 13.76 -33.69 9.35
N SER A 15 13.47 -32.97 8.28
CA SER A 15 13.70 -31.53 8.15
C SER A 15 13.29 -30.99 6.77
N ALA A 16 12.07 -31.26 6.36
CA ALA A 16 11.41 -30.41 5.37
C ALA A 16 10.41 -29.52 6.11
N PHE A 17 10.90 -28.65 7.01
CA PHE A 17 10.14 -27.47 7.36
C PHE A 17 10.15 -26.57 6.12
N ALA A 18 9.13 -26.72 5.28
CA ALA A 18 8.79 -25.72 4.30
C ALA A 18 8.52 -24.42 5.07
N SER A 19 9.53 -23.57 5.18
CA SER A 19 9.38 -22.18 5.56
C SER A 19 8.49 -21.57 4.48
N CYS A 20 7.19 -21.44 4.73
CA CYS A 20 6.34 -20.52 4.00
C CYS A 20 6.90 -19.13 4.30
N ALA A 21 7.88 -18.70 3.52
CA ALA A 21 8.31 -17.32 3.50
C ALA A 21 7.09 -16.53 3.01
N GLN A 22 6.43 -15.84 3.93
CA GLN A 22 5.35 -14.92 3.63
C GLN A 22 5.92 -13.87 2.69
N GLN A 23 5.46 -13.86 1.44
CA GLN A 23 5.96 -12.93 0.43
C GLN A 23 5.65 -11.52 0.91
N LYS A 24 6.72 -10.75 1.20
CA LYS A 24 6.59 -9.37 1.62
C LYS A 24 6.14 -8.56 0.40
N LEU A 25 4.90 -8.09 0.43
CA LEU A 25 4.36 -7.23 -0.60
C LEU A 25 5.01 -5.84 -0.46
N GLU A 26 5.78 -5.43 -1.48
CA GLU A 26 6.48 -4.15 -1.52
C GLU A 26 5.99 -3.31 -2.71
N PRO A 27 5.90 -1.98 -2.57
CA PRO A 27 5.44 -1.13 -3.66
C PRO A 27 6.47 -1.12 -4.80
N VAL A 28 5.97 -0.98 -6.03
CA VAL A 28 6.82 -0.91 -7.22
C VAL A 28 7.05 0.54 -7.65
N ALA A 29 8.12 0.79 -8.40
CA ALA A 29 8.40 2.10 -8.95
C ALA A 29 7.32 2.50 -9.98
N LEU A 30 6.97 3.79 -10.01
CA LEU A 30 6.10 4.36 -11.04
C LEU A 30 6.93 4.72 -12.28
N VAL A 31 6.44 4.27 -13.45
CA VAL A 31 7.00 4.61 -14.76
C VAL A 31 6.11 5.61 -15.52
N PRO A 32 6.63 6.31 -16.53
CA PRO A 32 5.84 7.34 -17.25
C PRO A 32 4.57 6.82 -17.94
N GLU A 33 4.55 5.53 -18.28
CA GLU A 33 3.46 4.87 -19.00
C GLU A 33 2.36 4.35 -18.08
N ASP A 34 2.55 4.47 -16.74
CA ASP A 34 1.57 3.96 -15.78
C ASP A 34 0.24 4.70 -15.88
N MET A 35 -0.82 3.90 -15.91
CA MET A 35 -2.20 4.35 -15.96
C MET A 35 -2.90 4.02 -14.64
N CYS A 36 -3.77 4.92 -14.20
CA CYS A 36 -4.61 4.69 -13.03
C CYS A 36 -5.58 3.52 -13.26
N SER A 37 -5.57 2.53 -12.37
CA SER A 37 -6.43 1.34 -12.47
C SER A 37 -7.93 1.67 -12.34
N PHE A 38 -8.28 2.82 -11.77
CA PHE A 38 -9.66 3.26 -11.59
C PHE A 38 -10.14 4.20 -12.69
N CYS A 39 -9.52 5.38 -12.86
CA CYS A 39 -9.98 6.41 -13.79
C CYS A 39 -9.40 6.28 -15.20
N ARG A 40 -8.38 5.42 -15.40
CA ARG A 40 -7.71 5.17 -16.68
C ARG A 40 -6.93 6.37 -17.25
N MET A 41 -6.61 7.35 -16.41
CA MET A 41 -5.74 8.47 -16.77
C MET A 41 -4.27 8.15 -16.44
N ALA A 42 -3.34 8.85 -17.12
CA ALA A 42 -1.91 8.71 -16.84
C ALA A 42 -1.57 9.22 -15.43
N ILE A 43 -0.67 8.52 -14.74
CA ILE A 43 -0.17 8.91 -13.43
C ILE A 43 0.98 9.91 -13.60
N SER A 44 0.67 11.18 -13.80
CA SER A 44 1.65 12.25 -14.05
C SER A 44 2.18 12.90 -12.76
N GLU A 45 1.33 13.07 -11.75
CA GLU A 45 1.64 13.73 -10.48
C GLU A 45 1.93 12.72 -9.36
N LYS A 46 3.13 12.17 -9.35
CA LYS A 46 3.54 11.06 -8.47
C LYS A 46 3.32 11.32 -6.96
N ARG A 47 3.30 12.59 -6.52
CA ARG A 47 3.08 12.95 -5.10
C ARG A 47 1.70 12.58 -4.55
N TYR A 48 0.75 12.33 -5.42
CA TYR A 48 -0.61 11.92 -5.03
C TYR A 48 -0.86 10.42 -5.20
N ALA A 49 0.10 9.73 -5.81
CA ALA A 49 -0.07 8.33 -6.22
C ALA A 49 -0.31 7.38 -5.05
N ALA A 50 -1.02 6.31 -5.36
CA ALA A 50 -1.24 5.19 -4.45
C ALA A 50 -1.08 3.86 -5.17
N GLN A 51 -0.84 2.78 -4.42
CA GLN A 51 -0.77 1.41 -4.92
C GLN A 51 -1.50 0.45 -4.00
N LEU A 52 -2.16 -0.53 -4.60
CA LEU A 52 -2.75 -1.68 -3.95
C LEU A 52 -2.08 -2.93 -4.52
N LEU A 53 -1.62 -3.82 -3.65
CA LEU A 53 -1.09 -5.12 -4.02
C LEU A 53 -1.99 -6.19 -3.41
N ASP A 54 -2.46 -7.13 -4.22
CA ASP A 54 -3.27 -8.23 -3.72
C ASP A 54 -2.41 -9.39 -3.17
N SER A 55 -3.06 -10.43 -2.68
CA SER A 55 -2.38 -11.62 -2.14
C SER A 55 -1.60 -12.42 -3.17
N GLU A 56 -1.87 -12.24 -4.45
CA GLU A 56 -1.17 -12.88 -5.56
C GLU A 56 0.01 -12.06 -6.06
N GLY A 57 0.15 -10.80 -5.55
CA GLY A 57 1.20 -9.88 -5.93
C GLY A 57 0.86 -9.05 -7.17
N GLU A 58 -0.41 -9.05 -7.62
CA GLU A 58 -0.86 -8.13 -8.66
C GLU A 58 -0.85 -6.70 -8.13
N VAL A 59 -0.36 -5.76 -8.94
CA VAL A 59 -0.19 -4.36 -8.54
C VAL A 59 -1.17 -3.46 -9.28
N PHE A 60 -2.02 -2.79 -8.53
CA PHE A 60 -2.94 -1.76 -9.02
C PHE A 60 -2.37 -0.39 -8.66
N LYS A 61 -2.24 0.50 -9.64
CA LYS A 61 -1.66 1.83 -9.47
C LYS A 61 -2.73 2.90 -9.65
N PHE A 62 -2.62 3.98 -8.87
CA PHE A 62 -3.62 5.04 -8.84
C PHE A 62 -2.95 6.42 -8.90
N ASP A 63 -3.60 7.36 -9.56
CA ASP A 63 -3.15 8.75 -9.69
C ASP A 63 -3.45 9.60 -8.45
N ASP A 64 -4.42 9.20 -7.62
CA ASP A 64 -4.63 9.75 -6.28
C ASP A 64 -5.21 8.71 -5.30
N ILE A 65 -5.19 9.06 -4.00
CA ILE A 65 -5.69 8.21 -2.92
C ILE A 65 -7.19 7.93 -3.08
N GLY A 66 -7.98 8.91 -3.54
CA GLY A 66 -9.41 8.74 -3.76
C GLY A 66 -9.72 7.69 -4.83
N CYS A 67 -8.89 7.60 -5.88
CA CYS A 67 -9.00 6.55 -6.89
C CYS A 67 -8.78 5.16 -6.30
N MET A 68 -7.80 5.00 -5.40
CA MET A 68 -7.58 3.72 -4.71
C MET A 68 -8.77 3.35 -3.82
N VAL A 69 -9.27 4.28 -3.01
CA VAL A 69 -10.45 4.07 -2.16
C VAL A 69 -11.67 3.62 -2.98
N ASN A 70 -11.99 4.35 -4.05
CA ASN A 70 -13.11 4.02 -4.93
C ASN A 70 -12.93 2.66 -5.63
N PHE A 71 -11.70 2.33 -6.03
CA PHE A 71 -11.39 1.04 -6.64
C PHE A 71 -11.62 -0.10 -5.65
N MET A 72 -11.13 0.04 -4.41
CA MET A 72 -11.30 -0.97 -3.36
C MET A 72 -12.78 -1.20 -3.04
N GLN A 73 -13.56 -0.14 -2.87
CA GLN A 73 -15.00 -0.23 -2.60
C GLN A 73 -15.75 -0.93 -3.73
N ARG A 74 -15.45 -0.59 -5.00
CA ARG A 74 -16.11 -1.18 -6.17
C ARG A 74 -15.81 -2.66 -6.35
N ASN A 75 -14.60 -3.10 -6.00
CA ASN A 75 -14.14 -4.47 -6.22
C ASN A 75 -14.17 -5.34 -4.96
N ASN A 76 -14.69 -4.83 -3.83
CA ASN A 76 -14.78 -5.54 -2.54
C ASN A 76 -13.43 -6.13 -2.09
N PHE A 77 -12.35 -5.36 -2.24
CA PHE A 77 -11.05 -5.80 -1.74
C PHE A 77 -11.05 -5.95 -0.22
N ASP A 78 -10.66 -7.15 0.25
CA ASP A 78 -10.55 -7.44 1.68
C ASP A 78 -9.24 -6.85 2.24
N ASP A 79 -9.36 -6.19 3.37
CA ASP A 79 -8.23 -5.59 4.11
C ASP A 79 -7.16 -6.61 4.54
N LYS A 80 -7.53 -7.88 4.69
CA LYS A 80 -6.64 -8.92 5.22
C LYS A 80 -5.67 -9.50 4.20
N THR A 81 -5.95 -9.33 2.92
CA THR A 81 -5.21 -9.99 1.83
C THR A 81 -4.49 -9.01 0.91
N THR A 82 -4.48 -7.72 1.25
CA THR A 82 -3.89 -6.67 0.41
C THR A 82 -2.88 -5.83 1.17
N ALA A 83 -1.86 -5.33 0.46
CA ALA A 83 -0.97 -4.29 0.95
C ALA A 83 -1.28 -2.98 0.22
N ARG A 84 -1.38 -1.88 0.96
CA ARG A 84 -1.73 -0.55 0.45
C ARG A 84 -0.59 0.40 0.72
N PHE A 85 -0.25 1.17 -0.29
CA PHE A 85 0.80 2.18 -0.21
C PHE A 85 0.30 3.50 -0.75
N VAL A 86 0.70 4.58 -0.10
CA VAL A 86 0.45 5.96 -0.53
C VAL A 86 1.79 6.69 -0.65
N MET A 87 1.85 7.68 -1.53
CA MET A 87 3.06 8.48 -1.68
C MET A 87 3.12 9.57 -0.62
N ASP A 88 4.26 9.73 0.06
CA ASP A 88 4.54 10.92 0.86
C ASP A 88 4.53 12.16 -0.04
N PHE A 89 3.72 13.13 0.30
CA PHE A 89 3.50 14.32 -0.53
C PHE A 89 4.76 15.16 -0.74
N ASP A 90 5.62 15.24 0.28
CA ASP A 90 6.85 16.02 0.25
C ASP A 90 8.05 15.20 -0.20
N GLU A 91 8.25 14.01 0.42
CA GLU A 91 9.45 13.20 0.22
C GLU A 91 9.37 12.32 -1.03
N ARG A 92 8.17 12.06 -1.55
CA ARG A 92 7.92 11.17 -2.70
C ARG A 92 8.47 9.77 -2.48
N THR A 93 8.28 9.27 -1.27
CA THR A 93 8.58 7.89 -0.86
C THR A 93 7.29 7.15 -0.54
N TRP A 94 7.28 5.84 -0.74
CA TRP A 94 6.13 5.02 -0.41
C TRP A 94 5.98 4.83 1.10
N ILE A 95 4.76 4.99 1.59
CA ILE A 95 4.36 4.73 2.97
C ILE A 95 3.29 3.66 2.96
N LYS A 96 3.30 2.72 3.91
CA LYS A 96 2.13 1.87 4.12
C LYS A 96 0.94 2.74 4.49
N ALA A 97 -0.20 2.51 3.84
CA ALA A 97 -1.37 3.37 4.02
C ALA A 97 -1.84 3.41 5.49
N GLU A 98 -1.70 2.30 6.21
CA GLU A 98 -2.07 2.17 7.62
C GLU A 98 -1.20 3.03 8.55
N ASP A 99 0.06 3.29 8.16
CA ASP A 99 1.05 4.03 8.96
C ASP A 99 1.05 5.53 8.65
N ALA A 100 0.40 5.95 7.56
CA ALA A 100 0.40 7.34 7.10
C ALA A 100 -0.49 8.28 7.95
N TYR A 101 -0.13 9.56 7.91
CA TYR A 101 -0.94 10.68 8.38
C TYR A 101 -1.51 11.41 7.17
N TYR A 102 -2.81 11.66 7.17
CA TYR A 102 -3.51 12.24 6.03
C TYR A 102 -3.99 13.64 6.32
N VAL A 103 -4.06 14.45 5.28
CA VAL A 103 -4.69 15.77 5.31
C VAL A 103 -5.73 15.85 4.21
N ALA A 104 -6.97 16.11 4.60
CA ALA A 104 -8.08 16.35 3.68
C ALA A 104 -8.47 17.81 3.68
N SER A 105 -8.56 18.42 2.50
CA SER A 105 -9.00 19.82 2.35
C SER A 105 -9.52 20.09 0.93
N PRO A 106 -10.58 20.87 0.77
CA PRO A 106 -11.05 21.31 -0.55
C PRO A 106 -10.03 22.22 -1.27
N GLU A 107 -9.04 22.77 -0.56
CA GLU A 107 -7.96 23.57 -1.16
C GLU A 107 -6.86 22.71 -1.78
N ILE A 108 -6.84 21.39 -1.50
CA ILE A 108 -5.89 20.47 -2.10
C ILE A 108 -6.46 19.97 -3.41
N THR A 109 -5.85 20.40 -4.53
CA THR A 109 -6.22 19.91 -5.86
C THR A 109 -5.41 18.66 -6.17
N THR A 110 -6.07 17.51 -6.21
CA THR A 110 -5.51 16.24 -6.68
C THR A 110 -6.04 15.89 -8.07
N PRO A 111 -5.42 14.96 -8.82
CA PRO A 111 -5.82 14.63 -10.20
C PRO A 111 -7.31 14.32 -10.38
N MET A 112 -7.91 13.61 -9.42
CA MET A 112 -9.33 13.24 -9.45
C MET A 112 -10.17 13.91 -8.37
N SER A 113 -9.70 15.05 -7.85
CA SER A 113 -10.39 15.82 -6.80
C SER A 113 -10.66 15.03 -5.51
N GLY A 114 -9.83 14.02 -5.21
CA GLY A 114 -9.90 13.25 -3.97
C GLY A 114 -9.56 14.10 -2.75
N SER A 115 -8.85 15.24 -2.96
CA SER A 115 -8.57 16.27 -1.95
C SER A 115 -7.88 15.75 -0.69
N VAL A 116 -7.12 14.65 -0.81
CA VAL A 116 -6.39 13.99 0.29
C VAL A 116 -4.93 13.81 -0.09
N ILE A 117 -4.02 14.15 0.84
CA ILE A 117 -2.58 13.92 0.72
C ILE A 117 -2.06 13.19 1.96
N ALA A 118 -0.92 12.49 1.82
CA ALA A 118 -0.35 11.67 2.87
C ALA A 118 1.06 12.11 3.27
N PHE A 119 1.43 11.85 4.51
CA PHE A 119 2.73 12.17 5.10
C PHE A 119 3.22 11.02 5.98
N THR A 120 4.54 10.85 6.03
CA THR A 120 5.19 9.86 6.90
C THR A 120 5.09 10.24 8.37
N THR A 121 5.05 11.55 8.69
CA THR A 121 5.09 12.03 10.09
C THR A 121 3.95 12.98 10.41
N GLU A 122 3.45 12.89 11.63
CA GLU A 122 2.37 13.75 12.10
C GLU A 122 2.72 15.25 12.07
N PRO A 123 3.93 15.71 12.47
CA PRO A 123 4.26 17.12 12.39
C PRO A 123 4.17 17.70 10.97
N LYS A 124 4.58 16.95 9.94
CA LYS A 124 4.43 17.37 8.53
C LYS A 124 2.96 17.47 8.13
N ALA A 125 2.15 16.48 8.51
CA ALA A 125 0.72 16.52 8.26
C ALA A 125 0.04 17.69 8.98
N GLN A 126 0.42 18.00 10.22
CA GLN A 126 -0.09 19.17 10.96
C GLN A 126 0.27 20.50 10.27
N GLN A 127 1.51 20.65 9.76
CA GLN A 127 1.92 21.82 8.99
C GLN A 127 1.10 21.96 7.69
N ALA A 128 0.89 20.85 6.99
CA ALA A 128 0.06 20.84 5.78
C ALA A 128 -1.41 21.14 6.09
N ALA A 129 -1.96 20.60 7.17
CA ALA A 129 -3.32 20.92 7.62
C ALA A 129 -3.50 22.42 7.92
N ALA A 130 -2.52 23.03 8.57
CA ALA A 130 -2.53 24.48 8.80
C ALA A 130 -2.42 25.27 7.49
N ARG A 131 -1.55 24.83 6.55
CA ARG A 131 -1.33 25.51 5.26
C ARG A 131 -2.55 25.47 4.34
N PHE A 132 -3.24 24.33 4.29
CA PHE A 132 -4.37 24.07 3.37
C PHE A 132 -5.73 24.19 4.07
N HIS A 133 -5.79 24.71 5.28
CA HIS A 133 -7.02 24.77 6.10
C HIS A 133 -7.72 23.40 6.15
N GLY A 134 -6.91 22.34 6.24
CA GLY A 134 -7.34 20.95 6.13
C GLY A 134 -7.57 20.29 7.48
N ARG A 135 -8.18 19.11 7.42
CA ARG A 135 -8.38 18.24 8.57
C ARG A 135 -7.35 17.10 8.56
N LEU A 136 -6.67 16.91 9.70
CA LEU A 136 -5.82 15.74 9.93
C LEU A 136 -6.71 14.50 10.06
N GLN A 137 -6.33 13.42 9.39
CA GLN A 137 -7.06 12.15 9.38
C GLN A 137 -6.08 10.97 9.56
N ARG A 138 -6.63 9.84 9.99
CA ARG A 138 -5.92 8.55 10.03
C ARG A 138 -6.53 7.60 8.99
N PHE A 139 -5.86 6.48 8.77
CA PHE A 139 -6.25 5.46 7.78
C PHE A 139 -7.75 5.13 7.83
N GLY A 140 -8.29 4.78 9.01
CA GLY A 140 -9.70 4.40 9.16
C GLY A 140 -10.72 5.51 8.82
N GLU A 141 -10.29 6.78 8.71
CA GLU A 141 -11.17 7.88 8.30
C GLU A 141 -11.15 8.13 6.79
N VAL A 142 -10.08 7.68 6.11
CA VAL A 142 -9.90 7.84 4.66
C VAL A 142 -10.44 6.64 3.90
N PHE A 143 -10.30 5.42 4.46
CA PHE A 143 -10.57 4.14 3.80
C PHE A 143 -11.84 3.42 4.32
N GLN A 144 -12.77 4.16 4.94
CA GLN A 144 -14.08 3.63 5.38
C GLN A 144 -15.07 3.49 4.22
#